data_2df9b5ea6df8b1e07435cb8be8a7ebb2
#
_entry.id   2df9b5ea6df8b1e07435cb8be8a7ebb2
#
_cell.length_a   1.000
_cell.length_b   1.000
_cell.length_c   1.000
_cell.angle_alpha   90.00
_cell.angle_beta   90.00
_cell.angle_gamma   90.00
#
_symmetry.space_group_name_H-M   'P 1'
#
loop_
_entity.id
_entity.type
_entity.pdbx_description
1 polymer ?
#
loop_
_entity_poly.entity_id
_entity_poly.type
_entity_poly.pdbx_seq_one_letter_code
_entity_poly.pdbx_strand_id
1 'polypeptide(L)'
;MSEFYVIVVIVEGMTEKEKVVLNMEILKCENVSKIYGSGDTEIKALDNVSFSIEKGEFVSIIGPSGSGKSTLLHILGGVDKPTEGKVFIDGTDIHSLSEDKLAIFRRRQIGLVYQFYNLMPVLNIDENIALPHLLDGRELDKERLDQIVDHLGLTDRRHNLPNQLSGGQQQRVSIGRALYSHPAILLADEPTGNLDRKTGEEIIDLLKESNKVNKQTLLLITHDEGLAMQADRVISIEDGRVIKNEKVRNIV
;
A
#
# COMPACT_ATOMS: atom_id res chain seq x y z
N MET A 1 -8.85 -16.74 24.87
CA MET A 1 -10.16 -17.24 24.42
C MET A 1 -11.27 -16.17 24.47
N SER A 2 -10.97 -14.86 24.48
CA SER A 2 -11.99 -13.80 24.60
C SER A 2 -12.11 -12.87 23.37
N GLU A 3 -11.21 -12.96 22.42
CA GLU A 3 -11.24 -12.07 21.23
C GLU A 3 -12.09 -12.62 20.08
N PHE A 4 -12.34 -13.93 20.03
CA PHE A 4 -13.22 -14.54 19.02
C PHE A 4 -14.72 -14.28 19.26
N TYR A 5 -15.12 -13.97 20.49
CA TYR A 5 -16.53 -13.78 20.84
C TYR A 5 -17.10 -12.42 20.43
N VAL A 6 -16.28 -11.37 20.37
CA VAL A 6 -16.74 -10.02 19.98
C VAL A 6 -17.04 -9.93 18.48
N ILE A 7 -16.28 -10.63 17.65
CA ILE A 7 -16.49 -10.65 16.20
C ILE A 7 -17.76 -11.44 15.85
N VAL A 8 -18.04 -12.54 16.56
CA VAL A 8 -19.22 -13.37 16.32
C VAL A 8 -20.53 -12.63 16.64
N VAL A 9 -20.56 -11.81 17.71
CA VAL A 9 -21.78 -11.08 18.12
C VAL A 9 -22.16 -9.95 17.15
N ILE A 10 -21.17 -9.31 16.51
CA ILE A 10 -21.44 -8.26 15.49
C ILE A 10 -21.96 -8.88 14.18
N VAL A 11 -21.57 -10.10 13.87
CA VAL A 11 -21.95 -10.79 12.62
C VAL A 11 -23.36 -11.42 12.69
N GLU A 12 -23.87 -11.73 13.88
CA GLU A 12 -25.21 -12.35 14.04
C GLU A 12 -26.39 -11.45 13.70
N GLY A 13 -26.20 -10.12 13.67
CA GLY A 13 -27.25 -9.15 13.29
C GLY A 13 -27.25 -8.72 11.82
N MET A 14 -26.29 -9.19 11.01
CA MET A 14 -26.09 -8.75 9.64
C MET A 14 -26.74 -9.70 8.63
N THR A 15 -27.29 -9.14 7.54
CA THR A 15 -27.78 -9.93 6.41
C THR A 15 -26.64 -10.66 5.69
N GLU A 16 -26.93 -11.75 4.99
CA GLU A 16 -25.91 -12.49 4.22
C GLU A 16 -25.23 -11.60 3.16
N LYS A 17 -25.92 -10.59 2.63
CA LYS A 17 -25.32 -9.59 1.74
C LYS A 17 -24.31 -8.70 2.45
N GLU A 18 -24.61 -8.24 3.66
CA GLU A 18 -23.70 -7.41 4.46
C GLU A 18 -22.47 -8.21 4.91
N LYS A 19 -22.65 -9.50 5.26
CA LYS A 19 -21.54 -10.42 5.57
C LYS A 19 -20.63 -10.67 4.36
N VAL A 20 -21.20 -10.81 3.16
CA VAL A 20 -20.46 -10.99 1.91
C VAL A 20 -19.69 -9.71 1.56
N VAL A 21 -20.29 -8.53 1.74
CA VAL A 21 -19.64 -7.24 1.50
C VAL A 21 -18.48 -7.02 2.47
N LEU A 22 -18.66 -7.31 3.76
CA LEU A 22 -17.59 -7.20 4.77
C LEU A 22 -16.40 -8.14 4.48
N ASN A 23 -16.64 -9.28 3.86
CA ASN A 23 -15.60 -10.25 3.51
C ASN A 23 -14.85 -9.89 2.21
N MET A 24 -15.29 -8.86 1.49
CA MET A 24 -14.67 -8.39 0.25
C MET A 24 -13.85 -7.10 0.43
N GLU A 25 -14.20 -6.23 1.39
CA GLU A 25 -13.47 -4.98 1.63
C GLU A 25 -12.18 -5.25 2.40
N ILE A 26 -11.03 -4.97 1.78
CA ILE A 26 -9.72 -5.08 2.41
C ILE A 26 -9.26 -3.76 3.02
N LEU A 27 -9.68 -2.63 2.43
CA LEU A 27 -9.42 -1.30 2.94
C LEU A 27 -10.72 -0.48 2.92
N LYS A 28 -10.98 0.22 4.02
CA LYS A 28 -12.07 1.20 4.12
C LYS A 28 -11.56 2.48 4.76
N CYS A 29 -11.77 3.58 4.07
CA CYS A 29 -11.50 4.93 4.51
C CYS A 29 -12.83 5.63 4.79
N GLU A 30 -13.05 6.08 6.04
CA GLU A 30 -14.31 6.69 6.49
C GLU A 30 -14.08 8.10 6.99
N ASN A 31 -14.59 9.09 6.25
CA ASN A 31 -14.61 10.52 6.61
C ASN A 31 -13.23 11.05 7.06
N VAL A 32 -12.15 10.57 6.40
CA VAL A 32 -10.78 10.94 6.77
C VAL A 32 -10.50 12.37 6.39
N SER A 33 -10.11 13.16 7.40
CA SER A 33 -9.62 14.53 7.25
C SER A 33 -8.24 14.66 7.86
N LYS A 34 -7.40 15.51 7.27
CA LYS A 34 -6.07 15.84 7.79
C LYS A 34 -5.81 17.31 7.71
N ILE A 35 -5.50 17.89 8.86
CA ILE A 35 -5.13 19.30 9.01
C ILE A 35 -3.72 19.35 9.59
N TYR A 36 -2.84 20.11 8.95
CA TYR A 36 -1.50 20.41 9.43
C TYR A 36 -1.45 21.87 9.90
N GLY A 37 -0.59 22.18 10.86
CA GLY A 37 -0.45 23.51 11.41
C GLY A 37 -1.51 23.85 12.47
N SER A 38 -1.59 25.14 12.83
CA SER A 38 -2.58 25.67 13.78
C SER A 38 -2.83 27.15 13.50
N GLY A 39 -4.06 27.62 13.76
CA GLY A 39 -4.46 29.01 13.54
C GLY A 39 -4.30 29.45 12.08
N ASP A 40 -3.66 30.61 11.85
CA ASP A 40 -3.51 31.18 10.50
C ASP A 40 -2.64 30.37 9.52
N THR A 41 -1.97 29.31 10.02
CA THR A 41 -1.11 28.43 9.21
C THR A 41 -1.76 27.07 8.95
N GLU A 42 -3.04 26.90 9.23
CA GLU A 42 -3.75 25.66 8.97
C GLU A 42 -3.83 25.33 7.48
N ILE A 43 -3.41 24.10 7.14
CA ILE A 43 -3.55 23.54 5.80
C ILE A 43 -4.37 22.26 5.91
N LYS A 44 -5.55 22.27 5.30
CA LYS A 44 -6.41 21.09 5.20
C LYS A 44 -5.96 20.24 4.01
N ALA A 45 -5.09 19.28 4.28
CA ALA A 45 -4.52 18.40 3.26
C ALA A 45 -5.52 17.33 2.77
N LEU A 46 -6.44 16.89 3.65
CA LEU A 46 -7.56 15.99 3.31
C LEU A 46 -8.84 16.51 3.95
N ASP A 47 -9.94 16.40 3.23
CA ASP A 47 -11.25 16.89 3.61
C ASP A 47 -12.33 15.83 3.35
N ASN A 48 -12.72 15.10 4.40
CA ASN A 48 -13.82 14.14 4.41
C ASN A 48 -13.71 13.06 3.31
N VAL A 49 -12.53 12.47 3.16
CA VAL A 49 -12.25 11.42 2.17
C VAL A 49 -12.89 10.11 2.61
N SER A 50 -13.70 9.49 1.73
CA SER A 50 -14.32 8.19 2.00
C SER A 50 -14.33 7.33 0.74
N PHE A 51 -13.84 6.10 0.86
CA PHE A 51 -13.89 5.05 -0.17
C PHE A 51 -13.52 3.69 0.45
N SER A 52 -13.79 2.62 -0.28
CA SER A 52 -13.30 1.28 0.08
C SER A 52 -12.59 0.61 -1.10
N ILE A 53 -11.77 -0.41 -0.83
CA ILE A 53 -11.07 -1.23 -1.82
C ILE A 53 -11.40 -2.69 -1.53
N GLU A 54 -11.78 -3.43 -2.57
CA GLU A 54 -12.07 -4.85 -2.47
C GLU A 54 -10.77 -5.69 -2.50
N LYS A 55 -10.82 -6.87 -1.89
CA LYS A 55 -9.68 -7.79 -1.88
C LYS A 55 -9.30 -8.21 -3.30
N GLY A 56 -8.03 -8.04 -3.65
CA GLY A 56 -7.49 -8.34 -4.97
C GLY A 56 -7.75 -7.26 -6.01
N GLU A 57 -8.41 -6.15 -5.65
CA GLU A 57 -8.64 -5.02 -6.55
C GLU A 57 -7.33 -4.23 -6.77
N PHE A 58 -7.11 -3.80 -8.02
CA PHE A 58 -6.08 -2.82 -8.36
C PHE A 58 -6.76 -1.44 -8.51
N VAL A 59 -6.45 -0.53 -7.61
CA VAL A 59 -6.99 0.84 -7.60
C VAL A 59 -5.87 1.84 -7.85
N SER A 60 -6.09 2.83 -8.71
CA SER A 60 -5.20 3.97 -8.87
C SER A 60 -5.82 5.24 -8.28
N ILE A 61 -4.98 6.05 -7.63
CA ILE A 61 -5.33 7.41 -7.18
C ILE A 61 -4.55 8.42 -8.02
N ILE A 62 -5.28 9.34 -8.65
CA ILE A 62 -4.71 10.43 -9.46
C ILE A 62 -5.14 11.79 -8.93
N GLY A 63 -4.44 12.82 -9.35
CA GLY A 63 -4.76 14.23 -9.05
C GLY A 63 -3.53 15.13 -9.20
N PRO A 64 -3.71 16.45 -9.21
CA PRO A 64 -2.62 17.41 -9.33
C PRO A 64 -1.63 17.32 -8.16
N SER A 65 -0.43 17.88 -8.34
CA SER A 65 0.54 18.00 -7.24
C SER A 65 -0.07 18.81 -6.09
N GLY A 66 0.15 18.37 -4.85
CA GLY A 66 -0.40 19.03 -3.66
C GLY A 66 -1.87 18.68 -3.36
N SER A 67 -2.54 17.82 -4.12
CA SER A 67 -3.95 17.46 -3.88
C SER A 67 -4.20 16.55 -2.66
N GLY A 68 -3.16 16.15 -1.91
CA GLY A 68 -3.29 15.33 -0.70
C GLY A 68 -3.02 13.83 -0.88
N LYS A 69 -2.65 13.35 -2.09
CA LYS A 69 -2.46 11.91 -2.38
C LYS A 69 -1.45 11.22 -1.47
N SER A 70 -0.24 11.76 -1.33
CA SER A 70 0.80 11.17 -0.45
C SER A 70 0.40 11.26 1.02
N THR A 71 -0.28 12.33 1.45
CA THR A 71 -0.85 12.43 2.79
C THR A 71 -1.87 11.31 3.04
N LEU A 72 -2.75 11.08 2.06
CA LEU A 72 -3.72 9.98 2.14
C LEU A 72 -3.00 8.63 2.25
N LEU A 73 -2.02 8.35 1.38
CA LEU A 73 -1.26 7.09 1.43
C LEU A 73 -0.56 6.90 2.78
N HIS A 74 0.05 7.95 3.35
CA HIS A 74 0.68 7.88 4.67
C HIS A 74 -0.32 7.53 5.77
N ILE A 75 -1.54 8.07 5.71
CA ILE A 75 -2.61 7.75 6.66
C ILE A 75 -3.11 6.32 6.46
N LEU A 76 -3.36 5.89 5.21
CA LEU A 76 -3.74 4.52 4.89
C LEU A 76 -2.66 3.51 5.30
N GLY A 77 -1.39 3.91 5.16
CA GLY A 77 -0.23 3.12 5.56
C GLY A 77 0.06 3.13 7.07
N GLY A 78 -0.70 3.88 7.87
CA GLY A 78 -0.45 4.02 9.32
C GLY A 78 0.89 4.70 9.65
N VAL A 79 1.43 5.51 8.73
CA VAL A 79 2.66 6.30 8.92
C VAL A 79 2.34 7.66 9.53
N ASP A 80 1.19 8.23 9.16
CA ASP A 80 0.63 9.45 9.76
C ASP A 80 -0.78 9.15 10.28
N LYS A 81 -1.27 9.96 11.23
CA LYS A 81 -2.61 9.83 11.80
C LYS A 81 -3.57 10.85 11.17
N PRO A 82 -4.83 10.47 10.91
CA PRO A 82 -5.85 11.44 10.52
C PRO A 82 -6.14 12.38 11.68
N THR A 83 -6.61 13.60 11.36
CA THR A 83 -7.19 14.53 12.35
C THR A 83 -8.60 14.05 12.73
N GLU A 84 -9.35 13.54 11.74
CA GLU A 84 -10.70 12.98 11.92
C GLU A 84 -10.88 11.79 10.98
N GLY A 85 -11.87 10.95 11.30
CA GLY A 85 -12.22 9.78 10.50
C GLY A 85 -11.47 8.52 10.93
N LYS A 86 -11.64 7.44 10.15
CA LYS A 86 -11.09 6.11 10.45
C LYS A 86 -10.57 5.43 9.20
N VAL A 87 -9.59 4.56 9.40
CA VAL A 87 -9.07 3.66 8.36
C VAL A 87 -9.12 2.23 8.86
N PHE A 88 -9.80 1.38 8.13
CA PHE A 88 -9.86 -0.04 8.39
C PHE A 88 -9.05 -0.80 7.36
N ILE A 89 -8.21 -1.72 7.80
CA ILE A 89 -7.52 -2.70 6.95
C ILE A 89 -7.81 -4.08 7.50
N ASP A 90 -8.35 -4.95 6.64
CA ASP A 90 -8.81 -6.29 7.00
C ASP A 90 -9.69 -6.27 8.28
N GLY A 91 -10.65 -5.33 8.32
CA GLY A 91 -11.58 -5.11 9.42
C GLY A 91 -11.00 -4.45 10.68
N THR A 92 -9.69 -4.16 10.73
CA THR A 92 -9.03 -3.53 11.88
C THR A 92 -8.96 -2.02 11.71
N ASP A 93 -9.52 -1.23 12.65
CA ASP A 93 -9.29 0.23 12.73
C ASP A 93 -7.84 0.47 13.16
N ILE A 94 -6.97 0.77 12.19
CA ILE A 94 -5.52 0.84 12.41
C ILE A 94 -5.10 2.00 13.31
N HIS A 95 -5.87 3.09 13.32
CA HIS A 95 -5.55 4.28 14.12
C HIS A 95 -6.06 4.20 15.56
N SER A 96 -6.87 3.18 15.90
CA SER A 96 -7.23 2.84 17.27
C SER A 96 -6.15 2.03 17.99
N LEU A 97 -5.16 1.51 17.25
CA LEU A 97 -4.06 0.71 17.81
C LEU A 97 -3.04 1.62 18.54
N SER A 98 -2.39 1.09 19.59
CA SER A 98 -1.21 1.74 20.17
C SER A 98 -0.06 1.77 19.15
N GLU A 99 0.90 2.70 19.33
CA GLU A 99 2.06 2.85 18.41
C GLU A 99 2.79 1.53 18.16
N ASP A 100 3.04 0.73 19.21
CA ASP A 100 3.70 -0.56 19.08
C ASP A 100 2.88 -1.56 18.28
N LYS A 101 1.58 -1.64 18.56
CA LYS A 101 0.65 -2.52 17.82
C LYS A 101 0.51 -2.09 16.37
N LEU A 102 0.44 -0.79 16.11
CA LEU A 102 0.40 -0.25 14.75
C LEU A 102 1.69 -0.54 13.99
N ALA A 103 2.86 -0.42 14.62
CA ALA A 103 4.14 -0.77 14.01
C ALA A 103 4.22 -2.26 13.63
N ILE A 104 3.72 -3.15 14.49
CA ILE A 104 3.61 -4.59 14.21
C ILE A 104 2.61 -4.83 13.07
N PHE A 105 1.45 -4.18 13.10
CA PHE A 105 0.42 -4.29 12.07
C PHE A 105 0.96 -3.89 10.70
N ARG A 106 1.64 -2.73 10.60
CA ARG A 106 2.29 -2.28 9.35
C ARG A 106 3.23 -3.32 8.78
N ARG A 107 4.16 -3.86 9.60
CA ARG A 107 5.13 -4.87 9.14
C ARG A 107 4.47 -6.12 8.57
N ARG A 108 3.28 -6.46 9.08
CA ARG A 108 2.59 -7.72 8.74
C ARG A 108 1.55 -7.57 7.64
N GLN A 109 0.85 -6.45 7.61
CA GLN A 109 -0.37 -6.30 6.82
C GLN A 109 -0.25 -5.27 5.69
N ILE A 110 0.76 -4.39 5.73
CA ILE A 110 0.88 -3.29 4.78
C ILE A 110 2.25 -3.34 4.10
N GLY A 111 2.24 -3.49 2.78
CA GLY A 111 3.42 -3.28 1.95
C GLY A 111 3.48 -1.83 1.49
N LEU A 112 4.61 -1.15 1.70
CA LEU A 112 4.82 0.23 1.26
C LEU A 112 5.93 0.30 0.23
N VAL A 113 5.63 0.89 -0.93
CA VAL A 113 6.58 1.17 -2.01
C VAL A 113 6.55 2.68 -2.27
N TYR A 114 7.69 3.34 -2.15
CA TYR A 114 7.83 4.77 -2.31
C TYR A 114 8.59 5.13 -3.58
N GLN A 115 8.46 6.38 -4.02
CA GLN A 115 9.23 6.97 -5.10
C GLN A 115 10.75 6.95 -4.79
N PHE A 116 11.14 7.24 -3.54
CA PHE A 116 12.48 7.01 -3.02
C PHE A 116 12.51 5.63 -2.37
N TYR A 117 13.40 4.78 -2.80
CA TYR A 117 13.43 3.34 -2.48
C TYR A 117 13.51 3.02 -0.99
N ASN A 118 14.01 3.97 -0.17
CA ASN A 118 14.15 3.87 1.29
C ASN A 118 14.83 2.55 1.74
N LEU A 119 15.86 2.13 0.99
CA LEU A 119 16.66 0.97 1.36
C LEU A 119 17.64 1.32 2.46
N MET A 120 17.90 0.36 3.33
CA MET A 120 18.95 0.47 4.34
C MET A 120 20.32 0.34 3.65
N PRO A 121 21.17 1.40 3.65
CA PRO A 121 22.36 1.45 2.80
C PRO A 121 23.44 0.46 3.21
N VAL A 122 23.39 -0.03 4.45
CA VAL A 122 24.35 -0.99 5.02
C VAL A 122 23.92 -2.45 4.89
N LEU A 123 22.71 -2.70 4.40
CA LEU A 123 22.14 -4.03 4.20
C LEU A 123 22.17 -4.39 2.71
N ASN A 124 22.48 -5.66 2.41
CA ASN A 124 22.40 -6.18 1.06
C ASN A 124 20.93 -6.37 0.60
N ILE A 125 20.72 -6.93 -0.60
CA ILE A 125 19.39 -7.14 -1.18
C ILE A 125 18.55 -8.07 -0.29
N ASP A 126 19.10 -9.24 0.08
CA ASP A 126 18.39 -10.23 0.88
C ASP A 126 17.96 -9.66 2.24
N GLU A 127 18.87 -8.96 2.89
CA GLU A 127 18.65 -8.33 4.19
C GLU A 127 17.61 -7.19 4.10
N ASN A 128 17.65 -6.36 3.03
CA ASN A 128 16.65 -5.32 2.82
C ASN A 128 15.26 -5.92 2.59
N ILE A 129 15.14 -6.99 1.79
CA ILE A 129 13.87 -7.66 1.50
C ILE A 129 13.30 -8.28 2.78
N ALA A 130 14.12 -8.99 3.54
CA ALA A 130 13.68 -9.68 4.74
C ALA A 130 13.50 -8.78 5.97
N LEU A 131 13.97 -7.52 5.93
CA LEU A 131 14.06 -6.63 7.08
C LEU A 131 12.77 -6.53 7.91
N PRO A 132 11.57 -6.30 7.33
CA PRO A 132 10.33 -6.21 8.12
C PRO A 132 10.04 -7.48 8.91
N HIS A 133 10.33 -8.64 8.33
CA HIS A 133 10.13 -9.96 8.92
C HIS A 133 11.11 -10.23 10.09
N LEU A 134 12.37 -9.85 9.88
CA LEU A 134 13.41 -9.98 10.92
C LEU A 134 13.15 -9.05 12.10
N LEU A 135 12.68 -7.81 11.85
CA LEU A 135 12.26 -6.86 12.90
C LEU A 135 11.06 -7.35 13.71
N ASP A 136 10.28 -8.28 13.17
CA ASP A 136 9.16 -8.93 13.85
C ASP A 136 9.59 -10.17 14.67
N GLY A 137 10.88 -10.45 14.72
CA GLY A 137 11.47 -11.58 15.44
C GLY A 137 11.16 -12.95 14.82
N ARG A 138 10.77 -12.98 13.54
CA ARG A 138 10.46 -14.22 12.82
C ARG A 138 11.71 -14.79 12.17
N GLU A 139 11.75 -16.09 12.05
CA GLU A 139 12.81 -16.78 11.30
C GLU A 139 12.73 -16.46 9.81
N LEU A 140 13.89 -16.42 9.16
CA LEU A 140 13.99 -16.16 7.73
C LEU A 140 13.39 -17.34 6.94
N ASP A 141 12.37 -17.07 6.15
CA ASP A 141 11.85 -17.99 5.14
C ASP A 141 12.74 -17.89 3.89
N LYS A 142 13.72 -18.80 3.81
CA LYS A 142 14.70 -18.82 2.71
C LYS A 142 14.07 -19.14 1.38
N GLU A 143 13.12 -20.09 1.34
CA GLU A 143 12.44 -20.49 0.11
C GLU A 143 11.65 -19.30 -0.47
N ARG A 144 10.91 -18.61 0.38
CA ARG A 144 10.18 -17.38 0.01
C ARG A 144 11.12 -16.28 -0.49
N LEU A 145 12.25 -16.08 0.20
CA LEU A 145 13.25 -15.09 -0.21
C LEU A 145 13.81 -15.41 -1.59
N ASP A 146 14.18 -16.66 -1.82
CA ASP A 146 14.71 -17.13 -3.11
C ASP A 146 13.71 -16.92 -4.24
N GLN A 147 12.44 -17.27 -4.02
CA GLN A 147 11.36 -17.05 -5.00
C GLN A 147 11.19 -15.56 -5.35
N ILE A 148 11.20 -14.68 -4.33
CA ILE A 148 11.06 -13.23 -4.57
C ILE A 148 12.27 -12.68 -5.31
N VAL A 149 13.47 -12.99 -4.89
CA VAL A 149 14.71 -12.49 -5.51
C VAL A 149 14.82 -12.95 -6.97
N ASP A 150 14.45 -14.19 -7.25
CA ASP A 150 14.43 -14.75 -8.61
C ASP A 150 13.37 -14.05 -9.47
N HIS A 151 12.15 -13.93 -8.98
CA HIS A 151 11.05 -13.23 -9.67
C HIS A 151 11.37 -11.77 -10.00
N LEU A 152 12.12 -11.09 -9.13
CA LEU A 152 12.59 -9.73 -9.34
C LEU A 152 13.80 -9.62 -10.29
N GLY A 153 14.40 -10.76 -10.71
CA GLY A 153 15.59 -10.79 -11.55
C GLY A 153 16.84 -10.24 -10.84
N LEU A 154 16.97 -10.53 -9.55
CA LEU A 154 18.07 -10.01 -8.70
C LEU A 154 19.01 -11.11 -8.20
N THR A 155 18.86 -12.36 -8.65
CA THR A 155 19.59 -13.54 -8.18
C THR A 155 21.10 -13.37 -8.19
N ASP A 156 21.67 -12.81 -9.28
CA ASP A 156 23.12 -12.60 -9.42
C ASP A 156 23.65 -11.44 -8.58
N ARG A 157 22.79 -10.69 -7.90
CA ARG A 157 23.13 -9.46 -7.16
C ARG A 157 22.74 -9.48 -5.69
N ARG A 158 22.31 -10.61 -5.18
CA ARG A 158 21.75 -10.78 -3.83
C ARG A 158 22.58 -10.13 -2.71
N HIS A 159 23.90 -10.17 -2.86
CA HIS A 159 24.84 -9.66 -1.85
C HIS A 159 25.29 -8.21 -2.12
N ASN A 160 24.76 -7.57 -3.17
CA ASN A 160 25.09 -6.18 -3.47
C ASN A 160 24.41 -5.24 -2.46
N LEU A 161 25.10 -4.15 -2.13
CA LEU A 161 24.56 -3.03 -1.36
C LEU A 161 23.77 -2.08 -2.26
N PRO A 162 22.84 -1.27 -1.71
CA PRO A 162 22.02 -0.34 -2.51
C PRO A 162 22.82 0.59 -3.43
N ASN A 163 23.98 1.08 -3.01
CA ASN A 163 24.84 1.96 -3.82
C ASN A 163 25.50 1.25 -5.02
N GLN A 164 25.42 -0.05 -5.13
CA GLN A 164 25.91 -0.88 -6.24
C GLN A 164 24.79 -1.23 -7.24
N LEU A 165 23.58 -0.72 -7.03
CA LEU A 165 22.38 -1.04 -7.80
C LEU A 165 21.91 0.17 -8.61
N SER A 166 21.38 -0.10 -9.82
CA SER A 166 20.65 0.93 -10.57
C SER A 166 19.35 1.32 -9.85
N GLY A 167 18.77 2.48 -10.21
CA GLY A 167 17.48 2.92 -9.65
C GLY A 167 16.38 1.87 -9.78
N GLY A 168 16.23 1.25 -10.97
CA GLY A 168 15.27 0.19 -11.20
C GLY A 168 15.52 -1.06 -10.35
N GLN A 169 16.79 -1.45 -10.13
CA GLN A 169 17.13 -2.54 -9.24
C GLN A 169 16.79 -2.22 -7.77
N GLN A 170 17.10 -1.00 -7.32
CA GLN A 170 16.71 -0.54 -5.98
C GLN A 170 15.18 -0.56 -5.79
N GLN A 171 14.43 -0.15 -6.81
CA GLN A 171 12.97 -0.19 -6.78
C GLN A 171 12.45 -1.63 -6.71
N ARG A 172 13.04 -2.56 -7.47
CA ARG A 172 12.72 -3.99 -7.37
C ARG A 172 12.97 -4.54 -5.96
N VAL A 173 14.07 -4.16 -5.31
CA VAL A 173 14.33 -4.52 -3.89
C VAL A 173 13.26 -3.95 -2.96
N SER A 174 12.86 -2.68 -3.16
CA SER A 174 11.78 -2.05 -2.37
C SER A 174 10.44 -2.80 -2.52
N ILE A 175 10.10 -3.24 -3.73
CA ILE A 175 8.91 -4.06 -4.01
C ILE A 175 9.05 -5.42 -3.32
N GLY A 176 10.18 -6.09 -3.45
CA GLY A 176 10.45 -7.37 -2.77
C GLY A 176 10.27 -7.27 -1.26
N ARG A 177 10.81 -6.22 -0.64
CA ARG A 177 10.61 -5.92 0.78
C ARG A 177 9.14 -5.76 1.14
N ALA A 178 8.38 -5.04 0.31
CA ALA A 178 6.97 -4.83 0.54
C ALA A 178 6.14 -6.11 0.42
N LEU A 179 6.51 -7.03 -0.49
CA LEU A 179 5.78 -8.27 -0.75
C LEU A 179 6.20 -9.45 0.17
N TYR A 180 7.39 -9.39 0.79
CA TYR A 180 7.94 -10.54 1.52
C TYR A 180 7.07 -11.01 2.68
N SER A 181 6.43 -10.09 3.40
CA SER A 181 5.57 -10.41 4.56
C SER A 181 4.13 -10.83 4.20
N HIS A 182 3.80 -11.03 2.93
CA HIS A 182 2.42 -11.31 2.46
C HIS A 182 1.40 -10.28 2.97
N PRO A 183 1.57 -8.99 2.66
CA PRO A 183 0.69 -7.96 3.17
C PRO A 183 -0.74 -8.12 2.64
N ALA A 184 -1.73 -7.68 3.42
CA ALA A 184 -3.12 -7.63 2.98
C ALA A 184 -3.31 -6.63 1.82
N ILE A 185 -2.55 -5.54 1.85
CA ILE A 185 -2.57 -4.49 0.82
C ILE A 185 -1.16 -3.97 0.52
N LEU A 186 -0.90 -3.69 -0.75
CA LEU A 186 0.29 -2.99 -1.24
C LEU A 186 -0.08 -1.55 -1.60
N LEU A 187 0.59 -0.59 -0.98
CA LEU A 187 0.43 0.84 -1.21
C LEU A 187 1.69 1.37 -1.92
N ALA A 188 1.55 1.93 -3.11
CA ALA A 188 2.65 2.44 -3.92
C ALA A 188 2.47 3.93 -4.21
N ASP A 189 3.42 4.76 -3.75
CA ASP A 189 3.45 6.21 -3.99
C ASP A 189 4.46 6.53 -5.09
N GLU A 190 3.97 6.83 -6.28
CA GLU A 190 4.78 7.20 -7.45
C GLU A 190 5.99 6.26 -7.70
N PRO A 191 5.79 4.92 -7.74
CA PRO A 191 6.90 3.96 -7.72
C PRO A 191 7.82 4.04 -8.95
N THR A 192 7.45 4.80 -9.97
CA THR A 192 8.21 4.98 -11.21
C THR A 192 8.76 6.40 -11.39
N GLY A 193 8.47 7.32 -10.46
CA GLY A 193 8.76 8.75 -10.62
C GLY A 193 10.25 9.10 -10.75
N ASN A 194 11.16 8.22 -10.32
CA ASN A 194 12.62 8.40 -10.43
C ASN A 194 13.28 7.48 -11.48
N LEU A 195 12.47 6.85 -12.35
CA LEU A 195 12.95 5.87 -13.33
C LEU A 195 12.76 6.39 -14.75
N ASP A 196 13.58 5.89 -15.67
CA ASP A 196 13.32 6.05 -17.09
C ASP A 196 12.05 5.28 -17.49
N ARG A 197 11.44 5.67 -18.61
CA ARG A 197 10.15 5.14 -19.05
C ARG A 197 10.14 3.61 -19.15
N LYS A 198 11.18 3.00 -19.76
CA LYS A 198 11.23 1.55 -19.96
C LYS A 198 11.29 0.80 -18.63
N THR A 199 12.17 1.23 -17.74
CA THR A 199 12.30 0.68 -16.40
C THR A 199 11.02 0.88 -15.59
N GLY A 200 10.37 2.04 -15.75
CA GLY A 200 9.06 2.31 -15.12
C GLY A 200 7.96 1.33 -15.58
N GLU A 201 7.87 1.08 -16.88
CA GLU A 201 6.93 0.08 -17.43
C GLU A 201 7.18 -1.32 -16.84
N GLU A 202 8.45 -1.76 -16.74
CA GLU A 202 8.83 -3.03 -16.11
C GLU A 202 8.41 -3.11 -14.62
N ILE A 203 8.54 -2.02 -13.87
CA ILE A 203 8.11 -1.94 -12.47
C ILE A 203 6.58 -2.07 -12.33
N ILE A 204 5.82 -1.39 -13.18
CA ILE A 204 4.36 -1.50 -13.18
C ILE A 204 3.91 -2.91 -13.55
N ASP A 205 4.57 -3.54 -14.51
CA ASP A 205 4.24 -4.91 -14.90
C ASP A 205 4.48 -5.90 -13.74
N LEU A 206 5.54 -5.74 -12.96
CA LEU A 206 5.77 -6.54 -11.74
C LEU A 206 4.64 -6.35 -10.71
N LEU A 207 4.20 -5.12 -10.48
CA LEU A 207 3.10 -4.84 -9.55
C LEU A 207 1.78 -5.44 -10.05
N LYS A 208 1.50 -5.34 -11.35
CA LYS A 208 0.31 -5.95 -12.00
C LYS A 208 0.36 -7.47 -11.94
N GLU A 209 1.51 -8.07 -12.16
CA GLU A 209 1.68 -9.52 -12.04
C GLU A 209 1.41 -9.98 -10.62
N SER A 210 1.95 -9.29 -9.61
CA SER A 210 1.64 -9.58 -8.20
C SER A 210 0.13 -9.49 -7.91
N ASN A 211 -0.56 -8.47 -8.45
CA ASN A 211 -2.01 -8.34 -8.31
C ASN A 211 -2.75 -9.50 -9.00
N LYS A 212 -2.43 -9.82 -10.25
CA LYS A 212 -3.18 -10.81 -11.03
C LYS A 212 -2.93 -12.25 -10.57
N VAL A 213 -1.65 -12.61 -10.33
CA VAL A 213 -1.24 -13.98 -9.98
C VAL A 213 -1.50 -14.27 -8.51
N ASN A 214 -1.08 -13.37 -7.64
CA ASN A 214 -1.15 -13.58 -6.19
C ASN A 214 -2.44 -13.01 -5.56
N LYS A 215 -3.33 -12.39 -6.36
CA LYS A 215 -4.51 -11.67 -5.86
C LYS A 215 -4.17 -10.61 -4.83
N GLN A 216 -2.97 -10.02 -4.95
CA GLN A 216 -2.51 -8.95 -4.08
C GLN A 216 -3.35 -7.70 -4.29
N THR A 217 -3.96 -7.15 -3.25
CA THR A 217 -4.64 -5.85 -3.36
C THR A 217 -3.59 -4.76 -3.56
N LEU A 218 -3.80 -3.89 -4.54
CA LEU A 218 -2.85 -2.84 -4.92
C LEU A 218 -3.54 -1.48 -4.97
N LEU A 219 -2.97 -0.51 -4.25
CA LEU A 219 -3.29 0.91 -4.39
C LEU A 219 -2.06 1.64 -4.94
N LEU A 220 -2.19 2.23 -6.12
CA LEU A 220 -1.15 2.98 -6.82
C LEU A 220 -1.49 4.47 -6.84
N ILE A 221 -0.61 5.31 -6.30
CA ILE A 221 -0.64 6.75 -6.57
C ILE A 221 0.27 7.05 -7.75
N THR A 222 -0.25 7.76 -8.72
CA THR A 222 0.50 8.22 -9.88
C THR A 222 -0.09 9.51 -10.45
N HIS A 223 0.76 10.31 -11.10
CA HIS A 223 0.33 11.43 -11.92
C HIS A 223 0.25 11.07 -13.42
N ASP A 224 0.65 9.85 -13.79
CA ASP A 224 0.57 9.33 -15.16
C ASP A 224 -0.82 8.70 -15.37
N GLU A 225 -1.66 9.36 -16.19
CA GLU A 225 -3.00 8.88 -16.52
C GLU A 225 -2.96 7.54 -17.28
N GLY A 226 -1.93 7.32 -18.11
CA GLY A 226 -1.77 6.07 -18.85
C GLY A 226 -1.53 4.88 -17.93
N LEU A 227 -0.77 5.08 -16.85
CA LEU A 227 -0.57 4.07 -15.81
C LEU A 227 -1.85 3.89 -14.98
N ALA A 228 -2.53 4.99 -14.62
CA ALA A 228 -3.75 4.92 -13.83
C ALA A 228 -4.86 4.13 -14.53
N MET A 229 -5.00 4.29 -15.84
CA MET A 229 -5.99 3.58 -16.65
C MET A 229 -5.71 2.06 -16.80
N GLN A 230 -4.61 1.56 -16.27
CA GLN A 230 -4.33 0.13 -16.21
C GLN A 230 -4.90 -0.55 -14.96
N ALA A 231 -5.44 0.22 -14.02
CA ALA A 231 -6.13 -0.27 -12.84
C ALA A 231 -7.56 -0.72 -13.14
N ASP A 232 -8.18 -1.46 -12.21
CA ASP A 232 -9.60 -1.83 -12.31
C ASP A 232 -10.51 -0.61 -12.04
N ARG A 233 -10.00 0.34 -11.21
CA ARG A 233 -10.72 1.53 -10.78
C ARG A 233 -9.76 2.69 -10.55
N VAL A 234 -10.24 3.90 -10.88
CA VAL A 234 -9.52 5.16 -10.69
C VAL A 234 -10.29 6.05 -9.72
N ILE A 235 -9.58 6.57 -8.73
CA ILE A 235 -10.06 7.58 -7.79
C ILE A 235 -9.32 8.88 -8.08
N SER A 236 -10.05 9.96 -8.35
CA SER A 236 -9.46 11.29 -8.56
C SER A 236 -9.59 12.13 -7.30
N ILE A 237 -8.47 12.73 -6.88
CA ILE A 237 -8.41 13.61 -5.70
C ILE A 237 -7.98 15.02 -6.14
N GLU A 238 -8.75 16.02 -5.71
CA GLU A 238 -8.46 17.43 -5.89
C GLU A 238 -8.78 18.18 -4.59
N ASP A 239 -7.90 19.09 -4.18
CA ASP A 239 -8.03 19.89 -2.95
C ASP A 239 -8.40 19.05 -1.71
N GLY A 240 -7.77 17.89 -1.56
CA GLY A 240 -7.98 16.97 -0.45
C GLY A 240 -9.30 16.19 -0.49
N ARG A 241 -10.08 16.25 -1.56
CA ARG A 241 -11.40 15.60 -1.70
C ARG A 241 -11.42 14.60 -2.84
N VAL A 242 -12.18 13.53 -2.67
CA VAL A 242 -12.49 12.61 -3.77
C VAL A 242 -13.53 13.28 -4.68
N ILE A 243 -13.14 13.54 -5.94
CA ILE A 243 -14.02 14.14 -6.94
C ILE A 243 -14.61 13.11 -7.91
N LYS A 244 -13.91 11.97 -8.10
CA LYS A 244 -14.37 10.84 -8.92
C LYS A 244 -13.93 9.53 -8.31
N ASN A 245 -14.73 8.50 -8.52
CA ASN A 245 -14.43 7.11 -8.13
C ASN A 245 -15.12 6.18 -9.13
N GLU A 246 -14.41 5.81 -10.18
CA GLU A 246 -14.99 5.17 -11.36
C GLU A 246 -14.23 3.89 -11.73
N LYS A 247 -14.97 2.83 -12.07
CA LYS A 247 -14.38 1.62 -12.67
C LYS A 247 -13.87 1.95 -14.07
N VAL A 248 -12.65 1.48 -14.36
CA VAL A 248 -12.10 1.58 -15.71
C VAL A 248 -12.89 0.63 -16.60
N ARG A 249 -13.58 1.17 -17.60
CA ARG A 249 -14.26 0.34 -18.61
C ARG A 249 -13.18 -0.23 -19.53
N ASN A 250 -12.93 -1.52 -19.43
CA ASN A 250 -12.16 -2.21 -20.45
C ASN A 250 -12.94 -2.08 -21.77
N ILE A 251 -12.47 -1.20 -22.65
CA ILE A 251 -12.90 -1.18 -24.04
C ILE A 251 -12.27 -2.43 -24.65
N VAL A 252 -13.06 -3.50 -24.71
CA VAL A 252 -12.75 -4.73 -25.45
C VAL A 252 -12.84 -4.47 -26.94
#